data_f29ce580ecaf1a4a8d4e64694eeec97e
#
_entry.id   f29ce580ecaf1a4a8d4e64694eeec97e
#
_cell.length_a   1.000
_cell.length_b   1.000
_cell.length_c   1.000
_cell.angle_alpha   90.00
_cell.angle_beta   90.00
_cell.angle_gamma   90.00
#
_symmetry.space_group_name_H-M   'P 1'
#
loop_
_entity.id
_entity.type
_entity.pdbx_description
1 polymer ?
#
loop_
_entity_poly.entity_id
_entity_poly.type
_entity_poly.pdbx_seq_one_letter_code
_entity_poly.pdbx_strand_id
1 'polypeptide(L)'
;MEQRKLRVGIVCPYSFDAPGGVQFHVRDLAEALMEQGHSVSVLAPADEDTPIPPYMTAAGKAIPIKYNGSVARLTFGPRAAAKVRRWLVDGQFDILHLHEPMTPSVSMLALWIAKGPIVGTFHTSL
;
A
#
# COMPACT_ATOMS: atom_id res chain seq x y z
N MET A 1 -13.70 12.74 25.24
CA MET A 1 -13.93 11.41 24.68
C MET A 1 -12.63 10.90 24.05
N GLU A 2 -12.13 9.79 24.53
CA GLU A 2 -10.90 9.21 23.97
C GLU A 2 -11.17 8.69 22.57
N GLN A 3 -10.33 9.08 21.62
CA GLN A 3 -10.37 8.51 20.28
C GLN A 3 -9.86 7.08 20.34
N ARG A 4 -10.57 6.18 19.69
CA ARG A 4 -10.12 4.81 19.54
C ARG A 4 -8.87 4.77 18.66
N LYS A 5 -7.81 4.16 19.17
CA LYS A 5 -6.59 3.91 18.39
C LYS A 5 -6.80 2.71 17.49
N LEU A 6 -6.52 2.88 16.22
CA LEU A 6 -6.68 1.85 15.22
C LEU A 6 -5.32 1.36 14.71
N ARG A 7 -5.30 0.11 14.26
CA ARG A 7 -4.21 -0.43 13.48
C ARG A 7 -4.62 -0.32 12.02
N VAL A 8 -3.93 0.56 11.29
CA VAL A 8 -4.26 0.90 9.89
C VAL A 8 -3.20 0.33 8.96
N GLY A 9 -3.64 -0.45 7.98
CA GLY A 9 -2.78 -0.88 6.89
C GLY A 9 -3.09 -0.05 5.65
N ILE A 10 -2.06 0.47 5.00
CA ILE A 10 -2.20 1.23 3.75
C ILE A 10 -1.42 0.50 2.67
N VAL A 11 -2.03 0.26 1.53
CA VAL A 11 -1.37 -0.37 0.39
C VAL A 11 -1.27 0.62 -0.75
N CYS A 12 -0.05 0.86 -1.22
CA CYS A 12 0.26 1.66 -2.39
C CYS A 12 0.71 0.73 -3.51
N PRO A 13 0.07 0.79 -4.70
CA PRO A 13 0.44 -0.10 -5.81
C PRO A 13 1.71 0.33 -6.52
N TYR A 14 2.12 1.59 -6.38
CA TYR A 14 3.25 2.15 -7.12
C TYR A 14 4.53 2.10 -6.30
N SER A 15 5.64 1.81 -7.01
CA SER A 15 6.95 1.67 -6.38
C SER A 15 7.43 2.96 -5.74
N PHE A 16 8.00 2.84 -4.54
CA PHE A 16 8.63 3.97 -3.86
C PHE A 16 10.05 4.28 -4.41
N ASP A 17 10.51 3.53 -5.41
CA ASP A 17 11.76 3.82 -6.12
C ASP A 17 11.67 5.10 -6.94
N ALA A 18 10.45 5.48 -7.34
CA ALA A 18 10.21 6.64 -8.17
C ALA A 18 9.26 7.60 -7.46
N PRO A 19 9.47 8.91 -7.57
CA PRO A 19 8.53 9.88 -7.00
C PRO A 19 7.21 9.87 -7.76
N GLY A 20 6.12 10.17 -7.06
CA GLY A 20 4.80 10.27 -7.66
C GLY A 20 3.78 10.79 -6.68
N GLY A 21 2.68 11.32 -7.20
CA GLY A 21 1.64 11.94 -6.37
C GLY A 21 0.98 10.96 -5.41
N VAL A 22 0.75 9.73 -5.84
CA VAL A 22 0.14 8.70 -4.97
C VAL A 22 1.09 8.33 -3.83
N GLN A 23 2.38 8.14 -4.12
CA GLN A 23 3.40 7.82 -3.11
C GLN A 23 3.52 8.94 -2.07
N PHE A 24 3.55 10.19 -2.49
CA PHE A 24 3.58 11.32 -1.56
C PHE A 24 2.31 11.40 -0.72
N HIS A 25 1.15 11.18 -1.34
CA HIS A 25 -0.11 11.17 -0.62
C HIS A 25 -0.15 10.06 0.45
N VAL A 26 0.34 8.88 0.13
CA VAL A 26 0.41 7.76 1.07
C VAL A 26 1.31 8.11 2.27
N ARG A 27 2.47 8.73 2.02
CA ARG A 27 3.36 9.18 3.10
C ARG A 27 2.67 10.19 4.01
N ASP A 28 2.05 11.20 3.41
CA ASP A 28 1.38 12.26 4.18
C ASP A 28 0.25 11.68 5.02
N LEU A 29 -0.54 10.79 4.44
CA LEU A 29 -1.64 10.14 5.14
C LEU A 29 -1.14 9.27 6.31
N ALA A 30 -0.12 8.46 6.06
CA ALA A 30 0.46 7.60 7.09
C ALA A 30 0.98 8.42 8.28
N GLU A 31 1.72 9.48 7.99
CA GLU A 31 2.30 10.34 9.03
C GLU A 31 1.22 11.10 9.79
N ALA A 32 0.19 11.59 9.09
CA ALA A 32 -0.94 12.26 9.74
C ALA A 32 -1.71 11.31 10.69
N LEU A 33 -1.94 10.08 10.27
CA LEU A 33 -2.62 9.09 11.11
C LEU A 33 -1.78 8.74 12.34
N MET A 34 -0.46 8.61 12.19
CA MET A 34 0.43 8.34 13.32
C MET A 34 0.44 9.52 14.31
N GLU A 35 0.40 10.75 13.82
CA GLU A 35 0.29 11.93 14.68
C GLU A 35 -1.00 11.91 15.51
N GLN A 36 -2.06 11.32 14.97
CA GLN A 36 -3.33 11.16 15.69
C GLN A 36 -3.32 9.98 16.66
N GLY A 37 -2.22 9.25 16.75
CA GLY A 37 -2.06 8.15 17.69
C GLY A 37 -2.38 6.77 17.15
N HIS A 38 -2.66 6.61 15.85
CA HIS A 38 -2.91 5.31 15.26
C HIS A 38 -1.61 4.58 14.94
N SER A 39 -1.64 3.25 14.94
CA SER A 39 -0.55 2.44 14.44
C SER A 39 -0.74 2.26 12.93
N VAL A 40 0.30 2.55 12.15
CA VAL A 40 0.21 2.51 10.69
C VAL A 40 1.33 1.66 10.12
N SER A 41 1.00 0.81 9.17
CA SER A 41 1.97 0.10 8.34
C SER A 41 1.59 0.28 6.88
N VAL A 42 2.59 0.58 6.04
CA VAL A 42 2.39 0.78 4.60
C VAL A 42 3.05 -0.38 3.86
N LEU A 43 2.35 -0.94 2.89
CA LEU A 43 2.89 -1.94 1.99
C LEU A 43 2.96 -1.34 0.58
N ALA A 44 4.13 -1.37 -0.03
CA ALA A 44 4.33 -0.89 -1.40
C ALA A 44 5.54 -1.56 -2.03
N PRO A 45 5.61 -1.63 -3.36
CA PRO A 45 6.81 -2.12 -4.02
C PRO A 45 7.99 -1.18 -3.77
N ALA A 46 9.17 -1.75 -3.65
CA ALA A 46 10.43 -1.03 -3.57
C ALA A 46 11.58 -1.98 -3.83
N ASP A 47 12.64 -1.48 -4.46
CA ASP A 47 13.89 -2.23 -4.62
C ASP A 47 14.61 -2.34 -3.27
N GLU A 48 15.47 -3.35 -3.13
CA GLU A 48 16.21 -3.61 -1.89
C GLU A 48 17.07 -2.42 -1.46
N ASP A 49 17.61 -1.68 -2.42
CA ASP A 49 18.50 -0.55 -2.15
C ASP A 49 17.76 0.77 -1.93
N THR A 50 16.45 0.80 -2.12
CA THR A 50 15.67 2.02 -1.97
C THR A 50 15.43 2.32 -0.49
N PRO A 51 15.81 3.53 -0.01
CA PRO A 51 15.46 3.92 1.35
C PRO A 51 13.95 4.03 1.51
N ILE A 52 13.41 3.39 2.54
CA ILE A 52 11.97 3.43 2.83
C ILE A 52 11.75 3.87 4.27
N PRO A 53 10.60 4.52 4.55
CA PRO A 53 10.28 4.89 5.93
C PRO A 53 10.17 3.68 6.86
N PRO A 54 10.43 3.85 8.17
CA PRO A 54 10.38 2.71 9.10
C PRO A 54 9.00 2.05 9.22
N TYR A 55 7.92 2.78 8.91
CA TYR A 55 6.56 2.24 8.95
C TYR A 55 6.19 1.47 7.67
N MET A 56 7.09 1.39 6.71
CA MET A 56 6.82 0.76 5.41
C MET A 56 7.46 -0.62 5.30
N THR A 57 6.73 -1.55 4.68
CA THR A 57 7.22 -2.86 4.28
C THR A 57 7.29 -2.91 2.76
N ALA A 58 8.41 -3.34 2.21
CA ALA A 58 8.57 -3.49 0.77
C ALA A 58 7.92 -4.80 0.30
N ALA A 59 7.07 -4.70 -0.70
CA ALA A 59 6.36 -5.86 -1.27
C ALA A 59 7.18 -6.59 -2.32
N GLY A 60 8.37 -6.11 -2.62
CA GLY A 60 9.25 -6.65 -3.63
C GLY A 60 9.47 -5.66 -4.76
N LYS A 61 10.27 -6.09 -5.73
CA LYS A 61 10.65 -5.27 -6.87
C LYS A 61 9.47 -5.09 -7.83
N ALA A 62 9.29 -3.88 -8.32
CA ALA A 62 8.24 -3.56 -9.28
C ALA A 62 8.73 -3.71 -10.71
N ILE A 63 7.81 -4.03 -11.62
CA ILE A 63 8.06 -4.12 -13.04
C ILE A 63 7.40 -2.92 -13.73
N PRO A 64 8.06 -2.24 -14.70
CA PRO A 64 7.41 -1.17 -15.46
C PRO A 64 6.28 -1.74 -16.33
N ILE A 65 5.09 -1.13 -16.22
CA ILE A 65 3.92 -1.52 -17.01
C ILE A 65 3.34 -0.26 -17.62
N LYS A 66 3.08 -0.28 -18.94
CA LYS A 66 2.41 0.85 -19.61
C LYS A 66 0.94 0.85 -19.23
N TYR A 67 0.46 2.00 -18.79
CA TYR A 67 -0.92 2.16 -18.36
C TYR A 67 -1.39 3.58 -18.68
N ASN A 68 -2.43 3.70 -19.50
CA ASN A 68 -3.02 5.00 -19.91
C ASN A 68 -1.99 6.03 -20.39
N GLY A 69 -1.03 5.58 -21.24
CA GLY A 69 0.00 6.46 -21.77
C GLY A 69 1.14 6.79 -20.81
N SER A 70 1.08 6.29 -19.60
CA SER A 70 2.12 6.45 -18.58
C SER A 70 2.78 5.12 -18.29
N VAL A 71 3.94 5.15 -17.63
CA VAL A 71 4.60 3.94 -17.13
C VAL A 71 4.40 3.88 -15.63
N ALA A 72 3.76 2.80 -15.15
CA ALA A 72 3.63 2.51 -13.74
C ALA A 72 4.54 1.35 -13.37
N ARG A 73 5.10 1.39 -12.16
CA ARG A 73 5.91 0.29 -11.63
C ARG A 73 5.09 -0.46 -10.60
N LEU A 74 4.67 -1.68 -10.97
CA LEU A 74 3.73 -2.49 -10.20
C LEU A 74 4.34 -3.85 -9.86
N THR A 75 3.83 -4.46 -8.79
CA THR A 75 4.21 -5.81 -8.37
C THR A 75 2.95 -6.67 -8.27
N PHE A 76 2.99 -7.83 -8.91
CA PHE A 76 1.88 -8.76 -8.96
C PHE A 76 2.43 -10.19 -9.10
N GLY A 77 1.62 -11.19 -8.74
CA GLY A 77 1.98 -12.58 -8.91
C GLY A 77 2.10 -13.35 -7.59
N PRO A 78 2.48 -14.66 -7.65
CA PRO A 78 2.46 -15.53 -6.46
C PRO A 78 3.39 -15.08 -5.32
N ARG A 79 4.58 -14.58 -5.63
CA ARG A 79 5.50 -14.09 -4.59
C ARG A 79 4.97 -12.85 -3.92
N ALA A 80 4.41 -11.94 -4.71
CA ALA A 80 3.78 -10.74 -4.18
C ALA A 80 2.57 -11.12 -3.31
N ALA A 81 1.76 -12.07 -3.76
CA ALA A 81 0.61 -12.55 -2.99
C ALA A 81 1.02 -13.12 -1.63
N ALA A 82 2.12 -13.87 -1.57
CA ALA A 82 2.62 -14.41 -0.32
C ALA A 82 3.06 -13.31 0.63
N LYS A 83 3.73 -12.28 0.13
CA LYS A 83 4.16 -11.14 0.94
C LYS A 83 2.98 -10.32 1.45
N VAL A 84 1.97 -10.11 0.61
CA VAL A 84 0.74 -9.41 1.00
C VAL A 84 0.05 -10.19 2.13
N ARG A 85 -0.10 -11.50 1.96
CA ARG A 85 -0.73 -12.34 2.98
C ARG A 85 0.00 -12.26 4.31
N ARG A 86 1.33 -12.37 4.29
CA ARG A 86 2.14 -12.30 5.50
C ARG A 86 2.00 -10.95 6.20
N TRP A 87 2.03 -9.87 5.42
CA TRP A 87 1.86 -8.52 5.96
C TRP A 87 0.49 -8.34 6.61
N LEU A 88 -0.56 -8.88 5.98
CA LEU A 88 -1.91 -8.83 6.53
C LEU A 88 -2.03 -9.62 7.84
N VAL A 89 -1.43 -10.80 7.89
CA VAL A 89 -1.45 -11.63 9.09
C VAL A 89 -0.68 -10.96 10.23
N ASP A 90 0.52 -10.49 9.96
CA ASP A 90 1.38 -9.87 10.96
C ASP A 90 0.81 -8.54 11.45
N GLY A 91 0.16 -7.79 10.57
CA GLY A 91 -0.34 -6.46 10.87
C GLY A 91 -1.58 -6.44 11.78
N GLN A 92 -2.43 -7.45 11.70
CA GLN A 92 -3.67 -7.50 12.47
C GLN A 92 -4.45 -6.18 12.37
N PHE A 93 -4.69 -5.73 11.14
CA PHE A 93 -5.26 -4.41 10.90
C PHE A 93 -6.74 -4.33 11.25
N ASP A 94 -7.14 -3.23 11.86
CA ASP A 94 -8.55 -2.91 12.09
C ASP A 94 -9.21 -2.43 10.81
N ILE A 95 -8.44 -1.76 9.95
CA ILE A 95 -8.92 -1.26 8.67
C ILE A 95 -7.77 -1.26 7.66
N LEU A 96 -8.10 -1.55 6.40
CA LEU A 96 -7.18 -1.46 5.27
C LEU A 96 -7.60 -0.31 4.36
N HIS A 97 -6.63 0.47 3.93
CA HIS A 97 -6.83 1.49 2.91
C HIS A 97 -6.03 1.12 1.67
N LEU A 98 -6.73 0.75 0.60
CA LEU A 98 -6.12 0.31 -0.65
C LEU A 98 -6.20 1.42 -1.69
N HIS A 99 -5.06 1.77 -2.27
CA HIS A 99 -5.00 2.74 -3.36
C HIS A 99 -4.98 2.00 -4.69
N GLU A 100 -5.83 2.42 -5.63
CA GLU A 100 -5.99 1.82 -6.97
C GLU A 100 -6.20 0.29 -6.93
N PRO A 101 -7.19 -0.21 -6.17
CA PRO A 101 -7.33 -1.66 -5.99
C PRO A 101 -7.77 -2.42 -7.24
N MET A 102 -8.19 -1.73 -8.29
CA MET A 102 -8.61 -2.36 -9.54
C MET A 102 -7.49 -2.42 -10.59
N THR A 103 -6.30 -1.95 -10.26
CA THR A 103 -5.11 -2.10 -11.11
C THR A 103 -4.35 -3.35 -10.65
N PRO A 104 -3.93 -4.26 -11.57
CA PRO A 104 -3.13 -5.43 -11.20
C PRO A 104 -1.88 -5.02 -10.42
N SER A 105 -1.85 -5.33 -9.12
CA SER A 105 -0.86 -4.79 -8.19
C SER A 105 -1.02 -5.44 -6.83
N VAL A 106 -0.15 -5.05 -5.88
CA VAL A 106 -0.30 -5.48 -4.49
C VAL A 106 -1.62 -5.01 -3.88
N SER A 107 -2.17 -3.88 -4.33
CA SER A 107 -3.49 -3.42 -3.87
C SER A 107 -4.61 -4.36 -4.29
N MET A 108 -4.59 -4.85 -5.53
CA MET A 108 -5.58 -5.82 -6.00
C MET A 108 -5.42 -7.15 -5.25
N LEU A 109 -4.19 -7.58 -5.01
CA LEU A 109 -3.93 -8.81 -4.23
C LEU A 109 -4.47 -8.66 -2.81
N ALA A 110 -4.26 -7.52 -2.17
CA ALA A 110 -4.78 -7.25 -0.85
C ALA A 110 -6.32 -7.27 -0.83
N LEU A 111 -6.95 -6.70 -1.87
CA LEU A 111 -8.40 -6.72 -2.00
C LEU A 111 -8.94 -8.16 -2.04
N TRP A 112 -8.26 -9.05 -2.75
CA TRP A 112 -8.69 -10.45 -2.89
C TRP A 112 -8.43 -11.28 -1.63
N ILE A 113 -7.37 -10.98 -0.89
CA ILE A 113 -6.91 -11.79 0.25
C ILE A 113 -7.49 -11.30 1.58
N ALA A 114 -7.64 -9.98 1.75
CA ALA A 114 -7.99 -9.39 3.02
C ALA A 114 -9.40 -9.73 3.47
N LYS A 115 -9.56 -9.81 4.79
CA LYS A 115 -10.86 -9.95 5.45
C LYS A 115 -11.04 -8.75 6.37
N GLY A 116 -12.27 -8.25 6.46
CA GLY A 116 -12.59 -7.13 7.33
C GLY A 116 -12.75 -5.81 6.57
N PRO A 117 -12.83 -4.68 7.29
CA PRO A 117 -13.13 -3.39 6.67
C PRO A 117 -12.04 -2.91 5.70
N ILE A 118 -12.47 -2.48 4.51
CA ILE A 118 -11.58 -1.98 3.46
C ILE A 118 -12.11 -0.65 2.94
N VAL A 119 -11.20 0.32 2.80
CA VAL A 119 -11.46 1.58 2.10
C VAL A 119 -10.63 1.58 0.82
N GLY A 120 -11.23 1.91 -0.29
CA GLY A 120 -10.53 2.02 -1.57
C GLY A 120 -10.51 3.46 -2.05
N THR A 121 -9.36 3.91 -2.57
CA THR A 121 -9.22 5.22 -3.18
C THR A 121 -8.72 5.07 -4.60
N PHE A 122 -9.42 5.69 -5.54
CA PHE A 122 -9.08 5.71 -6.95
C PHE A 122 -8.51 7.07 -7.30
N HIS A 123 -7.31 7.07 -7.87
CA HIS A 123 -6.62 8.29 -8.30
C HIS A 123 -6.67 8.49 -9.81
N THR A 124 -7.05 7.44 -10.56
CA THR A 124 -7.07 7.44 -12.02
C THR A 124 -8.49 7.70 -12.51
N SER A 125 -8.63 8.64 -13.45
CA SER A 125 -9.88 8.83 -14.16
C SER A 125 -10.13 7.68 -15.12
N LEU A 126 -11.37 7.25 -15.17
CA LEU A 126 -11.81 6.26 -16.14
C LEU A 126 -12.30 6.92 -17.42
#